data_f5c9c2ca626aca1712245d3e6b87037a
#
_entry.id   f5c9c2ca626aca1712245d3e6b87037a
#
_cell.length_a   1.000
_cell.length_b   1.000
_cell.length_c   1.000
_cell.angle_alpha   90.00
_cell.angle_beta   90.00
_cell.angle_gamma   90.00
#
_symmetry.space_group_name_H-M   'P 1'
#
loop_
_entity.id
_entity.type
_entity.pdbx_description
1 polymer ?
#
loop_
_entity_poly.entity_id
_entity_poly.type
_entity_poly.pdbx_seq_one_letter_code
_entity_poly.pdbx_strand_id
1 'polypeptide(L)'
;RPDAPDRSAEEPAENPNAPRPEDTAWIIFTSGSTGKPKGVAVSHRSAAAFVDAEASLFLVNHPHGPLGPEDRVLAGLSVAFDASCEEMWLAWGHGGCLVPAPRSLVRSGMDLGPWLIRRDITVVSTVPTLAGLWPAEALDNIRLLIVGGEACSQELVDRLATEDREMWNTYGPTEATVVACAQQMLPGRPVSIGLPLNGWD
;
A
#
# COMPACT_ATOMS: atom_id res chain seq x y z
N ARG A 1 -37.73 -23.97 0.52
CA ARG A 1 -37.54 -22.73 -0.25
C ARG A 1 -37.27 -23.14 -1.69
N PRO A 2 -37.92 -22.55 -2.71
CA PRO A 2 -37.63 -22.87 -4.09
C PRO A 2 -36.19 -22.42 -4.40
N ASP A 3 -35.48 -23.24 -5.17
CA ASP A 3 -34.09 -23.05 -5.53
C ASP A 3 -33.91 -21.69 -6.18
N ALA A 4 -32.98 -20.89 -5.62
CA ALA A 4 -32.58 -19.67 -6.27
C ALA A 4 -31.88 -20.02 -7.60
N PRO A 5 -32.16 -19.33 -8.71
CA PRO A 5 -31.49 -19.59 -9.96
C PRO A 5 -29.99 -19.50 -9.81
N ASP A 6 -29.30 -20.51 -10.31
CA ASP A 6 -27.83 -20.52 -10.38
C ASP A 6 -27.35 -19.35 -11.28
N ARG A 7 -26.77 -18.34 -10.68
CA ARG A 7 -26.22 -17.16 -11.40
C ARG A 7 -24.77 -17.34 -11.87
N SER A 8 -24.22 -18.55 -11.74
CA SER A 8 -22.82 -18.83 -12.09
C SER A 8 -22.55 -18.97 -13.60
N ALA A 9 -23.57 -18.88 -14.45
CA ALA A 9 -23.48 -19.15 -15.90
C ALA A 9 -23.80 -17.95 -16.82
N GLU A 10 -24.10 -16.77 -16.30
CA GLU A 10 -24.24 -15.60 -17.17
C GLU A 10 -22.87 -14.93 -17.29
N GLU A 11 -22.21 -15.08 -18.45
CA GLU A 11 -21.12 -14.19 -18.83
C GLU A 11 -21.62 -12.74 -18.69
N PRO A 12 -20.89 -11.87 -17.99
CA PRO A 12 -21.31 -10.48 -17.86
C PRO A 12 -21.44 -9.89 -19.26
N ALA A 13 -22.64 -9.37 -19.58
CA ALA A 13 -22.88 -8.72 -20.85
C ALA A 13 -21.79 -7.66 -21.08
N GLU A 14 -21.15 -7.70 -22.26
CA GLU A 14 -20.13 -6.71 -22.61
C GLU A 14 -20.71 -5.29 -22.42
N ASN A 15 -20.19 -4.59 -21.44
CA ASN A 15 -20.55 -3.19 -21.22
C ASN A 15 -19.79 -2.35 -22.25
N PRO A 16 -20.45 -1.76 -23.26
CA PRO A 16 -19.76 -0.96 -24.28
C PRO A 16 -19.06 0.30 -23.71
N ASN A 17 -19.37 0.68 -22.47
CA ASN A 17 -18.76 1.76 -21.73
C ASN A 17 -17.77 1.27 -20.66
N ALA A 18 -17.37 0.00 -20.66
CA ALA A 18 -16.35 -0.50 -19.75
C ALA A 18 -15.02 0.23 -20.02
N PRO A 19 -14.29 0.64 -18.98
CA PRO A 19 -12.98 1.28 -19.15
C PRO A 19 -12.01 0.30 -19.82
N ARG A 20 -11.22 0.82 -20.74
CA ARG A 20 -10.18 0.05 -21.43
C ARG A 20 -8.85 0.13 -20.66
N PRO A 21 -7.94 -0.80 -20.86
CA PRO A 21 -6.63 -0.77 -20.21
C PRO A 21 -5.85 0.54 -20.43
N GLU A 22 -6.06 1.21 -21.55
CA GLU A 22 -5.39 2.46 -21.91
C GLU A 22 -6.06 3.70 -21.32
N ASP A 23 -7.30 3.58 -20.83
CA ASP A 23 -8.03 4.70 -20.23
C ASP A 23 -7.36 5.08 -18.89
N THR A 24 -7.51 6.34 -18.48
CA THR A 24 -6.93 6.86 -17.25
C THR A 24 -7.66 6.29 -16.03
N ALA A 25 -6.91 5.63 -15.13
CA ALA A 25 -7.41 5.14 -13.85
C ALA A 25 -7.45 6.28 -12.82
N TRP A 26 -6.36 7.06 -12.69
CA TRP A 26 -6.30 8.24 -11.81
C TRP A 26 -5.32 9.28 -12.34
N ILE A 27 -5.43 10.50 -11.79
CA ILE A 27 -4.50 11.60 -12.02
C ILE A 27 -4.04 12.13 -10.67
N ILE A 28 -2.73 12.14 -10.44
CA ILE A 28 -2.11 12.71 -9.24
C ILE A 28 -1.23 13.90 -9.65
N PHE A 29 -1.32 15.00 -8.92
CA PHE A 29 -0.54 16.19 -9.19
C PHE A 29 0.77 16.18 -8.42
N THR A 30 1.88 16.38 -9.12
CA THR A 30 3.22 16.52 -8.55
C THR A 30 3.74 17.96 -8.70
N SER A 31 4.72 18.34 -7.87
CA SER A 31 5.39 19.63 -8.01
C SER A 31 6.22 19.64 -9.29
N GLY A 32 5.82 20.45 -10.28
CA GLY A 32 6.57 20.59 -11.53
C GLY A 32 7.87 21.37 -11.34
N SER A 33 8.93 21.01 -12.09
CA SER A 33 10.22 21.73 -12.12
C SER A 33 10.11 23.21 -12.50
N THR A 34 9.00 23.61 -13.12
CA THR A 34 8.67 24.99 -13.51
C THR A 34 7.85 25.75 -12.46
N GLY A 35 7.63 25.16 -11.28
CA GLY A 35 6.81 25.71 -10.19
C GLY A 35 5.30 25.57 -10.39
N LYS A 36 4.83 25.07 -11.55
CA LYS A 36 3.42 24.73 -11.77
C LYS A 36 3.21 23.23 -11.55
N PRO A 37 2.18 22.83 -10.78
CA PRO A 37 1.83 21.42 -10.62
C PRO A 37 1.57 20.74 -11.96
N LYS A 38 2.05 19.51 -12.12
CA LYS A 38 1.80 18.66 -13.28
C LYS A 38 0.94 17.48 -12.86
N GLY A 39 -0.12 17.20 -13.61
CA GLY A 39 -0.92 16.00 -13.44
C GLY A 39 -0.24 14.80 -14.12
N VAL A 40 0.01 13.76 -13.34
CA VAL A 40 0.49 12.47 -13.82
C VAL A 40 -0.72 11.57 -14.00
N ALA A 41 -1.00 11.16 -15.24
CA ALA A 41 -2.09 10.26 -15.58
C ALA A 41 -1.58 8.81 -15.60
N VAL A 42 -2.17 7.96 -14.77
CA VAL A 42 -1.88 6.53 -14.71
C VAL A 42 -3.00 5.77 -15.42
N SER A 43 -2.65 4.85 -16.32
CA SER A 43 -3.63 4.03 -17.03
C SER A 43 -4.13 2.86 -16.16
N HIS A 44 -5.30 2.30 -16.52
CA HIS A 44 -5.78 1.06 -15.88
C HIS A 44 -4.79 -0.09 -16.07
N ARG A 45 -4.09 -0.18 -17.21
CA ARG A 45 -3.05 -1.18 -17.44
C ARG A 45 -1.92 -1.06 -16.41
N SER A 46 -1.38 0.15 -16.22
CA SER A 46 -0.28 0.38 -15.26
C SER A 46 -0.74 0.16 -13.82
N ALA A 47 -1.97 0.59 -13.50
CA ALA A 47 -2.56 0.36 -12.18
C ALA A 47 -2.71 -1.13 -11.86
N ALA A 48 -3.23 -1.92 -12.81
CA ALA A 48 -3.37 -3.37 -12.63
C ALA A 48 -2.02 -4.07 -12.50
N ALA A 49 -1.04 -3.72 -13.34
CA ALA A 49 0.31 -4.27 -13.26
C ALA A 49 0.97 -4.00 -11.89
N PHE A 50 0.79 -2.79 -11.34
CA PHE A 50 1.26 -2.42 -10.01
C PHE A 50 0.59 -3.29 -8.92
N VAL A 51 -0.73 -3.42 -8.94
CA VAL A 51 -1.47 -4.23 -7.96
C VAL A 51 -1.04 -5.70 -8.02
N ASP A 52 -0.90 -6.27 -9.22
CA ASP A 52 -0.47 -7.66 -9.43
C ASP A 52 0.97 -7.89 -8.94
N ALA A 53 1.87 -6.93 -9.17
CA ALA A 53 3.25 -7.02 -8.72
C ALA A 53 3.34 -7.03 -7.19
N GLU A 54 2.61 -6.14 -6.50
CA GLU A 54 2.57 -6.10 -5.04
C GLU A 54 1.90 -7.35 -4.42
N ALA A 55 0.83 -7.85 -5.04
CA ALA A 55 0.17 -9.07 -4.60
C ALA A 55 1.10 -10.30 -4.65
N SER A 56 2.08 -10.28 -5.54
CA SER A 56 3.10 -11.35 -5.64
C SER A 56 4.31 -11.14 -4.72
N LEU A 57 4.38 -10.01 -4.00
CA LEU A 57 5.53 -9.60 -3.21
C LEU A 57 5.27 -9.70 -1.70
N PHE A 58 4.16 -9.12 -1.23
CA PHE A 58 3.90 -8.96 0.20
C PHE A 58 3.23 -10.19 0.82
N LEU A 59 3.74 -10.61 1.97
CA LEU A 59 3.20 -11.69 2.82
C LEU A 59 3.03 -13.05 2.11
N VAL A 60 3.70 -13.28 0.99
CA VAL A 60 3.55 -14.51 0.19
C VAL A 60 3.88 -15.76 0.99
N ASN A 61 4.89 -15.70 1.86
CA ASN A 61 5.35 -16.80 2.72
C ASN A 61 5.15 -16.51 4.22
N HIS A 62 4.30 -15.56 4.57
CA HIS A 62 4.09 -15.19 5.96
C HIS A 62 3.38 -16.32 6.74
N PRO A 63 3.78 -16.61 8.00
CA PRO A 63 3.19 -17.70 8.80
C PRO A 63 1.67 -17.62 8.96
N HIS A 64 1.13 -16.42 9.00
CA HIS A 64 -0.32 -16.15 9.11
C HIS A 64 -1.01 -16.00 7.73
N GLY A 65 -0.38 -16.48 6.66
CA GLY A 65 -0.94 -16.45 5.30
C GLY A 65 -0.77 -15.12 4.56
N PRO A 66 -1.13 -15.09 3.28
CA PRO A 66 -1.06 -13.89 2.43
C PRO A 66 -2.07 -12.81 2.88
N LEU A 67 -2.05 -11.67 2.21
CA LEU A 67 -3.09 -10.64 2.35
C LEU A 67 -4.47 -11.24 2.10
N GLY A 68 -5.46 -10.85 2.91
CA GLY A 68 -6.79 -11.45 2.83
C GLY A 68 -7.89 -10.68 3.56
N PRO A 69 -9.09 -11.30 3.66
CA PRO A 69 -10.29 -10.67 4.24
C PRO A 69 -10.17 -10.26 5.72
N GLU A 70 -9.24 -10.88 6.45
CA GLU A 70 -9.00 -10.56 7.87
C GLU A 70 -8.12 -9.32 8.04
N ASP A 71 -7.50 -8.82 6.94
CA ASP A 71 -6.63 -7.67 7.02
C ASP A 71 -7.38 -6.35 7.12
N ARG A 72 -6.81 -5.48 7.94
CA ARG A 72 -7.29 -4.13 8.16
C ARG A 72 -6.18 -3.15 7.80
N VAL A 73 -6.34 -2.53 6.65
CA VAL A 73 -5.34 -1.62 6.07
C VAL A 73 -5.61 -0.20 6.53
N LEU A 74 -4.60 0.46 7.09
CA LEU A 74 -4.67 1.88 7.41
C LEU A 74 -4.87 2.69 6.11
N ALA A 75 -5.85 3.59 6.08
CA ALA A 75 -5.92 4.69 5.11
C ALA A 75 -5.55 5.99 5.84
N GLY A 76 -4.27 6.29 5.88
CA GLY A 76 -3.68 7.45 6.57
C GLY A 76 -3.12 8.49 5.62
N LEU A 77 -2.80 8.12 4.39
CA LEU A 77 -2.21 9.01 3.40
C LEU A 77 -3.26 9.92 2.75
N SER A 78 -2.82 11.07 2.28
CA SER A 78 -3.69 11.97 1.52
C SER A 78 -4.01 11.37 0.15
N VAL A 79 -5.25 11.43 -0.29
CA VAL A 79 -5.66 11.03 -1.66
C VAL A 79 -5.00 11.86 -2.77
N ALA A 80 -4.31 12.95 -2.42
CA ALA A 80 -3.47 13.71 -3.33
C ALA A 80 -2.04 13.14 -3.46
N PHE A 81 -1.71 12.11 -2.71
CA PHE A 81 -0.46 11.38 -2.75
C PHE A 81 -0.75 9.96 -3.28
N ASP A 82 0.01 9.53 -4.28
CA ASP A 82 -0.27 8.30 -5.03
C ASP A 82 -0.15 7.01 -4.19
N ALA A 83 0.67 7.00 -3.14
CA ALA A 83 0.72 5.89 -2.20
C ALA A 83 -0.63 5.63 -1.46
N SER A 84 -1.60 6.58 -1.50
CA SER A 84 -2.96 6.30 -1.05
C SER A 84 -3.66 5.24 -1.92
N CYS A 85 -3.28 5.12 -3.19
CA CYS A 85 -3.75 4.05 -4.07
C CYS A 85 -3.24 2.68 -3.62
N GLU A 86 -1.98 2.61 -3.12
CA GLU A 86 -1.43 1.40 -2.52
C GLU A 86 -2.28 0.97 -1.30
N GLU A 87 -2.57 1.88 -0.35
CA GLU A 87 -3.44 1.57 0.80
C GLU A 87 -4.80 0.99 0.36
N MET A 88 -5.42 1.58 -0.67
CA MET A 88 -6.72 1.15 -1.18
C MET A 88 -6.65 -0.26 -1.78
N TRP A 89 -5.65 -0.53 -2.61
CA TRP A 89 -5.55 -1.80 -3.32
C TRP A 89 -5.01 -2.93 -2.45
N LEU A 90 -4.16 -2.65 -1.45
CA LEU A 90 -3.81 -3.63 -0.41
C LEU A 90 -5.05 -4.14 0.35
N ALA A 91 -6.06 -3.29 0.55
CA ALA A 91 -7.32 -3.72 1.14
C ALA A 91 -8.25 -4.38 0.11
N TRP A 92 -8.62 -3.67 -0.95
CA TRP A 92 -9.71 -4.09 -1.84
C TRP A 92 -9.30 -5.24 -2.76
N GLY A 93 -8.05 -5.26 -3.22
CA GLY A 93 -7.52 -6.34 -4.07
C GLY A 93 -7.51 -7.70 -3.39
N HIS A 94 -7.53 -7.73 -2.05
CA HIS A 94 -7.44 -8.96 -1.26
C HIS A 94 -8.70 -9.23 -0.41
N GLY A 95 -9.76 -8.43 -0.59
CA GLY A 95 -11.02 -8.57 0.17
C GLY A 95 -10.92 -8.08 1.61
N GLY A 96 -9.85 -7.38 1.98
CA GLY A 96 -9.62 -6.79 3.30
C GLY A 96 -10.43 -5.51 3.55
N CYS A 97 -10.25 -4.94 4.72
CA CYS A 97 -10.97 -3.74 5.16
C CYS A 97 -10.04 -2.51 5.12
N LEU A 98 -10.41 -1.49 4.32
CA LEU A 98 -9.76 -0.19 4.36
C LEU A 98 -10.30 0.62 5.56
N VAL A 99 -9.42 1.09 6.46
CA VAL A 99 -9.77 1.76 7.71
C VAL A 99 -9.28 3.22 7.69
N PRO A 100 -10.13 4.19 7.35
CA PRO A 100 -9.74 5.59 7.29
C PRO A 100 -9.42 6.16 8.67
N ALA A 101 -8.23 6.74 8.81
CA ALA A 101 -7.83 7.48 10.00
C ALA A 101 -8.27 8.95 9.91
N PRO A 102 -8.76 9.55 11.03
CA PRO A 102 -9.03 10.99 11.06
C PRO A 102 -7.77 11.80 10.72
N ARG A 103 -7.90 12.78 9.83
CA ARG A 103 -6.76 13.60 9.37
C ARG A 103 -6.03 14.33 10.50
N SER A 104 -6.76 14.75 11.54
CA SER A 104 -6.15 15.37 12.73
C SER A 104 -5.24 14.41 13.47
N LEU A 105 -5.64 13.14 13.54
CA LEU A 105 -4.89 12.08 14.21
C LEU A 105 -3.59 11.73 13.44
N VAL A 106 -3.67 11.59 12.12
CA VAL A 106 -2.49 11.36 11.28
C VAL A 106 -1.48 12.49 11.42
N ARG A 107 -1.95 13.73 11.49
CA ARG A 107 -1.09 14.92 11.67
C ARG A 107 -0.43 15.00 13.04
N SER A 108 -1.05 14.49 14.10
CA SER A 108 -0.45 14.47 15.45
C SER A 108 0.70 13.45 15.54
N GLY A 109 0.70 12.44 14.68
CA GLY A 109 1.71 11.38 14.64
C GLY A 109 1.67 10.46 15.86
N MET A 110 1.97 10.98 17.04
CA MET A 110 2.07 10.19 18.29
C MET A 110 0.75 9.55 18.71
N ASP A 111 -0.38 10.20 18.48
CA ASP A 111 -1.69 9.67 18.87
C ASP A 111 -2.19 8.55 17.94
N LEU A 112 -1.55 8.39 16.77
CA LEU A 112 -1.93 7.39 15.80
C LEU A 112 -1.62 5.97 16.30
N GLY A 113 -0.50 5.76 17.00
CA GLY A 113 -0.13 4.45 17.52
C GLY A 113 -1.23 3.79 18.38
N PRO A 114 -1.73 4.41 19.45
CA PRO A 114 -2.85 3.88 20.24
C PRO A 114 -4.13 3.68 19.42
N TRP A 115 -4.33 4.45 18.34
CA TRP A 115 -5.47 4.28 17.47
C TRP A 115 -5.33 3.05 16.57
N LEU A 116 -4.13 2.75 16.07
CA LEU A 116 -3.84 1.53 15.30
C LEU A 116 -4.24 0.28 16.09
N ILE A 117 -3.84 0.21 17.35
CA ILE A 117 -4.20 -0.89 18.25
C ILE A 117 -5.72 -1.01 18.42
N ARG A 118 -6.41 0.11 18.73
CA ARG A 118 -7.87 0.11 18.93
C ARG A 118 -8.67 -0.26 17.69
N ARG A 119 -8.10 -0.13 16.51
CA ARG A 119 -8.73 -0.44 15.23
C ARG A 119 -8.27 -1.77 14.64
N ASP A 120 -7.46 -2.52 15.40
CA ASP A 120 -6.92 -3.81 14.97
C ASP A 120 -6.27 -3.73 13.56
N ILE A 121 -5.48 -2.67 13.32
CA ILE A 121 -4.80 -2.48 12.04
C ILE A 121 -3.71 -3.54 11.92
N THR A 122 -3.66 -4.21 10.77
CA THR A 122 -2.70 -5.28 10.46
C THR A 122 -1.74 -4.92 9.34
N VAL A 123 -2.08 -3.93 8.52
CA VAL A 123 -1.30 -3.50 7.36
C VAL A 123 -1.19 -1.98 7.34
N VAL A 124 0.03 -1.49 7.17
CA VAL A 124 0.33 -0.05 7.12
C VAL A 124 1.30 0.23 5.97
N SER A 125 0.90 1.14 5.07
CA SER A 125 1.81 1.86 4.18
C SER A 125 1.95 3.30 4.67
N THR A 126 3.18 3.82 4.79
CA THR A 126 3.42 5.15 5.32
C THR A 126 4.79 5.68 4.94
N VAL A 127 5.11 6.89 5.39
CA VAL A 127 6.46 7.46 5.23
C VAL A 127 7.35 7.15 6.46
N PRO A 128 8.67 6.94 6.27
CA PRO A 128 9.61 6.65 7.37
C PRO A 128 9.53 7.63 8.54
N THR A 129 9.39 8.94 8.27
CA THR A 129 9.30 9.96 9.31
C THR A 129 8.08 9.78 10.21
N LEU A 130 6.93 9.37 9.66
CA LEU A 130 5.73 9.12 10.46
C LEU A 130 5.84 7.81 11.27
N ALA A 131 6.32 6.73 10.65
CA ALA A 131 6.59 5.48 11.35
C ALA A 131 7.59 5.66 12.50
N GLY A 132 8.54 6.58 12.33
CA GLY A 132 9.53 6.94 13.33
C GLY A 132 8.95 7.53 14.63
N LEU A 133 7.77 8.12 14.58
CA LEU A 133 7.08 8.72 15.74
C LEU A 133 6.35 7.69 16.61
N TRP A 134 6.12 6.48 16.10
CA TRP A 134 5.32 5.49 16.83
C TRP A 134 6.21 4.65 17.75
N PRO A 135 5.77 4.36 18.97
CA PRO A 135 6.42 3.37 19.81
C PRO A 135 6.29 1.98 19.17
N ALA A 136 7.29 1.13 19.36
CA ALA A 136 7.32 -0.19 18.71
C ALA A 136 6.08 -1.03 19.05
N GLU A 137 5.59 -0.92 20.29
CA GLU A 137 4.42 -1.64 20.80
C GLU A 137 3.11 -1.25 20.07
N ALA A 138 3.06 -0.06 19.48
CA ALA A 138 1.92 0.36 18.67
C ALA A 138 1.76 -0.45 17.38
N LEU A 139 2.82 -1.16 17.00
CA LEU A 139 2.90 -1.95 15.78
C LEU A 139 2.81 -3.46 16.02
N ASP A 140 2.52 -3.92 17.26
CA ASP A 140 2.50 -5.36 17.60
C ASP A 140 1.51 -6.16 16.76
N ASN A 141 0.37 -5.57 16.36
CA ASN A 141 -0.61 -6.21 15.49
C ASN A 141 -0.32 -6.02 13.99
N ILE A 142 0.67 -5.20 13.64
CA ILE A 142 1.02 -4.95 12.23
C ILE A 142 1.87 -6.10 11.72
N ARG A 143 1.36 -6.85 10.76
CA ARG A 143 2.09 -7.94 10.09
C ARG A 143 2.76 -7.51 8.77
N LEU A 144 2.30 -6.40 8.18
CA LEU A 144 2.94 -5.77 7.01
C LEU A 144 3.12 -4.28 7.25
N LEU A 145 4.37 -3.84 7.24
CA LEU A 145 4.75 -2.43 7.31
C LEU A 145 5.53 -2.04 6.05
N ILE A 146 4.94 -1.17 5.25
CA ILE A 146 5.57 -0.62 4.05
C ILE A 146 5.98 0.81 4.36
N VAL A 147 7.23 1.17 4.06
CA VAL A 147 7.72 2.55 4.15
C VAL A 147 8.29 2.99 2.81
N GLY A 148 7.90 4.18 2.37
CA GLY A 148 8.34 4.72 1.08
C GLY A 148 8.19 6.24 0.99
N GLY A 149 8.54 6.81 -0.16
CA GLY A 149 8.43 8.26 -0.41
C GLY A 149 9.51 9.13 0.24
N GLU A 150 10.27 8.60 1.19
CA GLU A 150 11.39 9.25 1.87
C GLU A 150 12.54 8.27 2.09
N ALA A 151 13.73 8.79 2.44
CA ALA A 151 14.85 7.92 2.80
C ALA A 151 14.58 7.18 4.11
N CYS A 152 14.67 5.86 4.10
CA CYS A 152 14.57 5.03 5.28
C CYS A 152 15.93 4.90 5.95
N SER A 153 16.00 5.10 7.28
CA SER A 153 17.23 4.92 8.05
C SER A 153 17.41 3.50 8.55
N GLN A 154 18.67 3.06 8.71
CA GLN A 154 18.98 1.78 9.33
C GLN A 154 18.42 1.66 10.74
N GLU A 155 18.50 2.74 11.52
CA GLU A 155 17.96 2.77 12.89
C GLU A 155 16.46 2.49 12.93
N LEU A 156 15.68 3.00 11.96
CA LEU A 156 14.26 2.72 11.86
C LEU A 156 14.01 1.23 11.59
N VAL A 157 14.77 0.63 10.68
CA VAL A 157 14.67 -0.79 10.36
C VAL A 157 15.02 -1.64 11.57
N ASP A 158 16.14 -1.37 12.23
CA ASP A 158 16.60 -2.13 13.40
C ASP A 158 15.61 -2.04 14.58
N ARG A 159 14.82 -0.98 14.63
CA ARG A 159 13.77 -0.80 15.64
C ARG A 159 12.45 -1.46 15.29
N LEU A 160 12.04 -1.45 14.01
CA LEU A 160 10.69 -1.81 13.59
C LEU A 160 10.59 -3.15 12.85
N ALA A 161 11.66 -3.65 12.22
CA ALA A 161 11.64 -4.95 11.59
C ALA A 161 11.72 -6.05 12.67
N THR A 162 10.80 -7.00 12.61
CA THR A 162 10.74 -8.16 13.52
C THR A 162 10.52 -9.44 12.73
N GLU A 163 10.64 -10.61 13.38
CA GLU A 163 10.38 -11.90 12.72
C GLU A 163 8.90 -12.07 12.33
N ASP A 164 7.99 -11.48 13.11
CA ASP A 164 6.54 -11.59 12.91
C ASP A 164 5.95 -10.48 12.04
N ARG A 165 6.78 -9.56 11.56
CA ARG A 165 6.37 -8.41 10.73
C ARG A 165 7.22 -8.31 9.48
N GLU A 166 6.63 -8.49 8.33
CA GLU A 166 7.29 -8.09 7.09
C GLU A 166 7.39 -6.57 7.02
N MET A 167 8.63 -6.06 6.92
CA MET A 167 8.89 -4.65 6.68
C MET A 167 9.50 -4.48 5.29
N TRP A 168 8.97 -3.54 4.52
CA TRP A 168 9.42 -3.25 3.17
C TRP A 168 9.80 -1.77 3.02
N ASN A 169 10.88 -1.52 2.28
CA ASN A 169 11.20 -0.19 1.77
C ASN A 169 10.84 -0.15 0.28
N THR A 170 9.98 0.79 -0.10
CA THR A 170 9.51 0.95 -1.47
C THR A 170 9.97 2.29 -2.04
N TYR A 171 10.27 2.30 -3.33
CA TYR A 171 10.68 3.48 -4.07
C TYR A 171 9.96 3.53 -5.42
N GLY A 172 9.40 4.69 -5.74
CA GLY A 172 8.86 4.98 -7.06
C GLY A 172 8.45 6.45 -7.18
N PRO A 173 8.75 7.11 -8.29
CA PRO A 173 8.12 8.38 -8.62
C PRO A 173 6.69 8.13 -9.11
N THR A 174 5.82 9.12 -8.98
CA THR A 174 4.41 9.03 -9.42
C THR A 174 4.28 8.64 -10.91
N GLU A 175 5.24 9.06 -11.72
CA GLU A 175 5.32 8.71 -13.15
C GLU A 175 5.60 7.23 -13.42
N ALA A 176 6.11 6.49 -12.42
CA ALA A 176 6.34 5.05 -12.49
C ALA A 176 5.22 4.23 -11.81
N THR A 177 4.08 4.84 -11.52
CA THR A 177 2.89 4.19 -10.92
C THR A 177 3.16 3.72 -9.49
N VAL A 178 3.27 4.66 -8.55
CA VAL A 178 3.42 4.50 -7.10
C VAL A 178 4.75 3.88 -6.68
N VAL A 179 4.98 2.61 -7.00
CA VAL A 179 6.19 1.86 -6.62
C VAL A 179 6.84 1.24 -7.85
N ALA A 180 8.15 1.44 -7.99
CA ALA A 180 8.96 0.84 -9.05
C ALA A 180 9.95 -0.21 -8.51
N CYS A 181 10.47 0.00 -7.31
CA CYS A 181 11.43 -0.89 -6.65
C CYS A 181 11.01 -1.16 -5.21
N ALA A 182 11.34 -2.35 -4.71
CA ALA A 182 11.07 -2.73 -3.34
C ALA A 182 12.17 -3.62 -2.75
N GLN A 183 12.41 -3.50 -1.45
CA GLN A 183 13.27 -4.39 -0.69
C GLN A 183 12.64 -4.76 0.64
N GLN A 184 12.62 -6.05 0.94
CA GLN A 184 12.30 -6.51 2.29
C GLN A 184 13.44 -6.13 3.24
N MET A 185 13.07 -5.45 4.31
CA MET A 185 13.99 -4.96 5.31
C MET A 185 14.16 -6.00 6.41
N LEU A 186 15.40 -6.32 6.72
CA LEU A 186 15.75 -7.27 7.77
C LEU A 186 16.74 -6.60 8.73
N PRO A 187 16.64 -6.86 10.05
CA PRO A 187 17.58 -6.32 11.02
C PRO A 187 19.03 -6.62 10.64
N GLY A 188 19.91 -5.62 10.77
CA GLY A 188 21.34 -5.77 10.47
C GLY A 188 21.71 -5.87 9.00
N ARG A 189 20.75 -5.81 8.07
CA ARG A 189 21.04 -5.72 6.63
C ARG A 189 20.96 -4.28 6.13
N PRO A 190 21.84 -3.88 5.19
CA PRO A 190 21.84 -2.52 4.66
C PRO A 190 20.49 -2.14 4.01
N VAL A 191 20.04 -0.92 4.28
CA VAL A 191 18.88 -0.34 3.63
C VAL A 191 19.20 0.00 2.18
N SER A 192 18.33 -0.39 1.25
CA SER A 192 18.38 0.04 -0.16
C SER A 192 16.97 0.23 -0.71
N ILE A 193 16.86 0.74 -1.94
CA ILE A 193 15.59 0.81 -2.66
C ILE A 193 15.16 -0.54 -3.25
N GLY A 194 16.05 -1.54 -3.21
CA GLY A 194 15.77 -2.89 -3.66
C GLY A 194 15.87 -3.11 -5.16
N LEU A 195 15.11 -4.07 -5.63
CA LEU A 195 15.03 -4.47 -7.03
C LEU A 195 13.74 -3.95 -7.67
N PRO A 196 13.71 -3.80 -9.00
CA PRO A 196 12.47 -3.48 -9.72
C PRO A 196 11.36 -4.47 -9.37
N LEU A 197 10.14 -3.98 -9.30
CA LEU A 197 8.96 -4.84 -9.23
C LEU A 197 8.86 -5.71 -10.49
N ASN A 198 8.18 -6.84 -10.37
CA ASN A 198 7.96 -7.72 -11.50
C ASN A 198 7.23 -6.96 -12.63
N GLY A 199 7.84 -6.90 -13.81
CA GLY A 199 7.33 -6.16 -14.97
C GLY A 199 7.83 -4.71 -15.08
N TRP A 200 8.71 -4.25 -14.20
CA TRP A 200 9.46 -2.99 -14.32
C TRP A 200 10.90 -3.27 -14.76
N ASP A 201 11.38 -2.51 -15.75
CA ASP A 201 12.75 -2.57 -16.29
C ASP A 201 13.60 -1.38 -15.81
#